data_d28c3f7ceee0877598d842a177393b16
#
_entry.id   d28c3f7ceee0877598d842a177393b16
#
_cell.length_a   1.000
_cell.length_b   1.000
_cell.length_c   1.000
_cell.angle_alpha   90.00
_cell.angle_beta   90.00
_cell.angle_gamma   90.00
#
_symmetry.space_group_name_H-M   'P 1'
#
loop_
_entity.id
_entity.type
_entity.pdbx_description
1 polymer ?
#
loop_
_entity_poly.entity_id
_entity_poly.type
_entity_poly.pdbx_seq_one_letter_code
_entity_poly.pdbx_strand_id
1 'polypeptide(L)'
;MMFKNKRAISSLATVTAAFLISTATAQEQVTIGAVEMPAANNSAAFKEVKKRLGRWEGMMRQSISDRDIPVSYELKLTSGGNTIVETLVEDGIEMLTTYTDKGGELVVTHYCSLGTEPIFEVAEMSDGALTVRLDEKANNFHAGHDSYVTEMKWVFDADDPNVLVNTGKIHMEGEVVENYAKLTRVN
;
A
#
# COMPACT_ATOMS: atom_id res chain seq x y z
N MET A 1 0.62 37.78 76.32
CA MET A 1 0.21 36.44 75.79
C MET A 1 -0.44 36.70 74.45
N MET A 2 0.30 36.49 73.29
CA MET A 2 -0.12 36.87 71.94
C MET A 2 -0.48 35.61 71.18
N PHE A 3 -1.73 35.46 70.79
CA PHE A 3 -2.19 34.36 69.91
C PHE A 3 -2.00 34.77 68.42
N LYS A 4 -1.13 34.05 67.73
CA LYS A 4 -0.96 34.17 66.26
C LYS A 4 -1.97 33.26 65.54
N ASN A 5 -2.94 33.86 64.82
CA ASN A 5 -3.82 33.17 63.90
C ASN A 5 -3.05 32.83 62.60
N LYS A 6 -2.92 31.53 62.29
CA LYS A 6 -2.46 31.05 60.99
C LYS A 6 -3.70 30.87 60.08
N ARG A 7 -3.77 31.66 59.01
CA ARG A 7 -4.74 31.47 57.95
C ARG A 7 -4.17 30.39 56.98
N ALA A 8 -4.93 29.29 56.82
CA ALA A 8 -4.69 28.29 55.81
C ALA A 8 -5.25 28.78 54.48
N ILE A 9 -4.39 28.86 53.46
CA ILE A 9 -4.80 29.17 52.09
C ILE A 9 -5.06 27.82 51.41
N SER A 10 -6.31 27.55 51.08
CA SER A 10 -6.71 26.37 50.32
C SER A 10 -6.59 26.70 48.83
N SER A 11 -5.62 26.08 48.16
CA SER A 11 -5.46 26.16 46.69
C SER A 11 -6.43 25.19 46.02
N LEU A 12 -7.44 25.73 45.37
CA LEU A 12 -8.35 24.96 44.52
C LEU A 12 -7.64 24.69 43.16
N ALA A 13 -7.23 23.47 42.90
CA ALA A 13 -6.70 23.08 41.63
C ALA A 13 -7.88 22.79 40.68
N THR A 14 -8.05 23.64 39.67
CA THR A 14 -9.02 23.46 38.60
C THR A 14 -8.44 22.46 37.58
N VAL A 15 -8.95 21.25 37.52
CA VAL A 15 -8.61 20.27 36.51
C VAL A 15 -9.45 20.55 35.26
N THR A 16 -8.83 21.10 34.24
CA THR A 16 -9.44 21.32 32.94
C THR A 16 -9.36 20.02 32.15
N ALA A 17 -10.45 19.28 32.06
CA ALA A 17 -10.53 18.11 31.17
C ALA A 17 -10.62 18.59 29.72
N ALA A 18 -9.55 18.37 28.92
CA ALA A 18 -9.57 18.58 27.48
C ALA A 18 -10.33 17.41 26.83
N PHE A 19 -11.54 17.67 26.36
CA PHE A 19 -12.24 16.73 25.48
C PHE A 19 -11.58 16.73 24.10
N LEU A 20 -10.87 15.66 23.76
CA LEU A 20 -10.43 15.38 22.40
C LEU A 20 -11.66 14.96 21.59
N ILE A 21 -12.21 15.89 20.81
CA ILE A 21 -13.24 15.58 19.82
C ILE A 21 -12.53 14.88 18.67
N SER A 22 -12.61 13.54 18.63
CA SER A 22 -12.22 12.75 17.47
C SER A 22 -13.24 13.02 16.37
N THR A 23 -12.88 13.82 15.38
CA THR A 23 -13.67 13.97 14.14
C THR A 23 -13.52 12.68 13.33
N ALA A 24 -14.44 11.74 13.55
CA ALA A 24 -14.61 10.63 12.60
C ALA A 24 -15.00 11.27 11.25
N THR A 25 -14.11 11.19 10.25
CA THR A 25 -14.46 11.55 8.88
C THR A 25 -15.53 10.56 8.42
N ALA A 26 -16.77 11.03 8.24
CA ALA A 26 -17.84 10.22 7.67
C ALA A 26 -17.37 9.77 6.27
N GLN A 27 -17.32 8.45 6.05
CA GLN A 27 -17.03 7.90 4.74
C GLN A 27 -18.19 8.29 3.81
N GLU A 28 -17.87 8.93 2.68
CA GLU A 28 -18.89 9.34 1.72
C GLU A 28 -19.67 8.12 1.25
N GLN A 29 -21.01 8.18 1.37
CA GLN A 29 -21.90 7.09 0.96
C GLN A 29 -21.91 7.00 -0.57
N VAL A 30 -21.46 5.87 -1.12
CA VAL A 30 -21.45 5.60 -2.55
C VAL A 30 -22.84 5.15 -3.00
N THR A 31 -23.37 5.75 -4.08
CA THR A 31 -24.64 5.34 -4.70
C THR A 31 -24.45 4.99 -6.17
N ILE A 32 -25.24 4.01 -6.64
CA ILE A 32 -25.37 3.71 -8.08
C ILE A 32 -26.83 3.99 -8.45
N GLY A 33 -27.06 5.08 -9.15
CA GLY A 33 -28.40 5.60 -9.35
C GLY A 33 -29.06 5.95 -8.01
N ALA A 34 -30.15 5.30 -7.66
CA ALA A 34 -30.88 5.48 -6.39
C ALA A 34 -30.52 4.40 -5.33
N VAL A 35 -29.56 3.51 -5.61
CA VAL A 35 -29.20 2.40 -4.71
C VAL A 35 -27.96 2.77 -3.93
N GLU A 36 -28.07 2.76 -2.60
CA GLU A 36 -26.93 2.92 -1.70
C GLU A 36 -26.07 1.66 -1.69
N MET A 37 -24.76 1.83 -1.86
CA MET A 37 -23.82 0.73 -1.81
C MET A 37 -23.35 0.50 -0.37
N PRO A 38 -23.03 -0.77 0.02
CA PRO A 38 -22.43 -1.06 1.31
C PRO A 38 -21.14 -0.24 1.49
N ALA A 39 -20.93 0.29 2.70
CA ALA A 39 -19.70 0.98 3.03
C ALA A 39 -18.50 0.02 2.96
N ALA A 40 -17.42 0.45 2.31
CA ALA A 40 -16.19 -0.34 2.24
C ALA A 40 -15.53 -0.41 3.63
N ASN A 41 -15.39 -1.62 4.18
CA ASN A 41 -14.66 -1.86 5.42
C ASN A 41 -13.29 -2.48 5.09
N ASN A 42 -12.34 -1.62 4.76
CA ASN A 42 -11.04 -2.05 4.26
C ASN A 42 -10.12 -2.56 5.37
N SER A 43 -9.37 -3.63 5.08
CA SER A 43 -8.28 -4.16 5.91
C SER A 43 -7.16 -3.14 6.11
N ALA A 44 -6.30 -3.39 7.09
CA ALA A 44 -5.12 -2.56 7.33
C ALA A 44 -4.18 -2.56 6.10
N ALA A 45 -3.97 -3.72 5.48
CA ALA A 45 -3.13 -3.85 4.30
C ALA A 45 -3.70 -3.07 3.09
N PHE A 46 -5.02 -3.12 2.87
CA PHE A 46 -5.64 -2.31 1.81
C PHE A 46 -5.51 -0.80 2.08
N LYS A 47 -5.63 -0.37 3.34
CA LYS A 47 -5.39 1.03 3.74
C LYS A 47 -3.95 1.45 3.47
N GLU A 48 -2.98 0.54 3.62
CA GLU A 48 -1.58 0.80 3.27
C GLU A 48 -1.41 1.00 1.75
N VAL A 49 -2.07 0.17 0.93
CA VAL A 49 -2.10 0.37 -0.53
C VAL A 49 -2.71 1.72 -0.91
N LYS A 50 -3.77 2.17 -0.23
CA LYS A 50 -4.41 3.47 -0.48
C LYS A 50 -3.46 4.67 -0.38
N LYS A 51 -2.42 4.61 0.44
CA LYS A 51 -1.41 5.68 0.56
C LYS A 51 -0.66 5.93 -0.76
N ARG A 52 -0.62 4.91 -1.65
CA ARG A 52 0.03 4.98 -2.96
C ARG A 52 -0.87 5.48 -4.09
N LEU A 53 -2.14 5.81 -3.83
CA LEU A 53 -3.04 6.34 -4.87
C LEU A 53 -2.44 7.54 -5.58
N GLY A 54 -2.68 7.63 -6.90
CA GLY A 54 -2.13 8.63 -7.79
C GLY A 54 -1.04 8.08 -8.70
N ARG A 55 -0.26 8.99 -9.31
CA ARG A 55 0.75 8.66 -10.30
C ARG A 55 2.16 8.80 -9.75
N TRP A 56 3.02 7.87 -10.14
CA TRP A 56 4.41 7.79 -9.75
C TRP A 56 5.27 7.54 -10.97
N GLU A 57 6.41 8.20 -11.07
CA GLU A 57 7.37 8.02 -12.15
C GLU A 57 8.79 7.90 -11.60
N GLY A 58 9.64 7.17 -12.31
CA GLY A 58 11.02 6.98 -11.91
C GLY A 58 11.82 6.07 -12.82
N MET A 59 12.89 5.55 -12.27
CA MET A 59 13.78 4.61 -12.95
C MET A 59 13.84 3.31 -12.18
N MET A 60 13.87 2.20 -12.92
CA MET A 60 14.08 0.85 -12.40
C MET A 60 15.41 0.32 -12.85
N ARG A 61 16.19 -0.21 -11.92
CA ARG A 61 17.37 -1.04 -12.21
C ARG A 61 16.90 -2.46 -12.42
N GLN A 62 17.09 -2.99 -13.63
CA GLN A 62 16.89 -4.40 -13.94
C GLN A 62 18.17 -5.17 -13.68
N SER A 63 18.19 -6.09 -12.72
CA SER A 63 19.40 -6.84 -12.36
C SER A 63 19.85 -7.80 -13.48
N ILE A 64 18.90 -8.41 -14.19
CA ILE A 64 19.22 -9.36 -15.26
C ILE A 64 19.92 -8.72 -16.47
N SER A 65 19.59 -7.48 -16.79
CA SER A 65 20.18 -6.76 -17.95
C SER A 65 21.22 -5.73 -17.55
N ASP A 66 21.38 -5.48 -16.25
CA ASP A 66 22.20 -4.41 -15.67
C ASP A 66 21.89 -3.02 -16.26
N ARG A 67 20.60 -2.75 -16.56
CA ARG A 67 20.14 -1.52 -17.21
C ARG A 67 19.14 -0.76 -16.33
N ASP A 68 19.15 0.56 -16.47
CA ASP A 68 18.13 1.44 -15.95
C ASP A 68 17.08 1.69 -17.03
N ILE A 69 15.80 1.47 -16.71
CA ILE A 69 14.66 1.69 -17.60
C ILE A 69 13.66 2.67 -16.96
N PRO A 70 12.93 3.46 -17.76
CA PRO A 70 11.87 4.30 -17.24
C PRO A 70 10.69 3.45 -16.79
N VAL A 71 10.09 3.85 -15.64
CA VAL A 71 8.90 3.20 -15.10
C VAL A 71 7.89 4.23 -14.62
N SER A 72 6.60 3.88 -14.73
CA SER A 72 5.51 4.66 -14.13
C SER A 72 4.42 3.75 -13.59
N TYR A 73 3.83 4.14 -12.46
CA TYR A 73 2.72 3.46 -11.81
C TYR A 73 1.58 4.44 -11.60
N GLU A 74 0.37 4.06 -11.97
CA GLU A 74 -0.84 4.84 -11.69
C GLU A 74 -1.84 3.98 -10.93
N LEU A 75 -2.15 4.35 -9.68
CA LEU A 75 -3.07 3.63 -8.81
C LEU A 75 -4.39 4.40 -8.67
N LYS A 76 -5.50 3.74 -9.00
CA LYS A 76 -6.85 4.29 -8.92
C LYS A 76 -7.76 3.43 -8.06
N LEU A 77 -8.49 4.07 -7.14
CA LEU A 77 -9.53 3.43 -6.36
C LEU A 77 -10.79 3.21 -7.22
N THR A 78 -11.38 2.03 -7.14
CA THR A 78 -12.58 1.63 -7.88
C THR A 78 -13.49 0.72 -7.04
N SER A 79 -14.54 0.17 -7.66
CA SER A 79 -15.45 -0.82 -7.06
C SER A 79 -16.03 -0.37 -5.70
N GLY A 80 -16.47 0.89 -5.62
CA GLY A 80 -17.04 1.44 -4.38
C GLY A 80 -16.03 1.49 -3.21
N GLY A 81 -14.73 1.54 -3.50
CA GLY A 81 -13.68 1.63 -2.47
C GLY A 81 -13.08 0.29 -2.03
N ASN A 82 -13.42 -0.82 -2.72
CA ASN A 82 -12.95 -2.17 -2.37
C ASN A 82 -11.83 -2.71 -3.26
N THR A 83 -11.49 -2.02 -4.35
CA THR A 83 -10.43 -2.44 -5.27
C THR A 83 -9.59 -1.23 -5.67
N ILE A 84 -8.29 -1.43 -5.77
CA ILE A 84 -7.36 -0.50 -6.42
C ILE A 84 -6.82 -1.19 -7.66
N VAL A 85 -6.83 -0.47 -8.78
CA VAL A 85 -6.21 -0.88 -10.03
C VAL A 85 -4.93 -0.08 -10.19
N GLU A 86 -3.83 -0.76 -10.44
CA GLU A 86 -2.53 -0.17 -10.76
C GLU A 86 -2.22 -0.46 -12.24
N THR A 87 -2.03 0.57 -13.03
CA THR A 87 -1.43 0.49 -14.35
C THR A 87 0.06 0.73 -14.17
N LEU A 88 0.87 -0.25 -14.53
CA LEU A 88 2.32 -0.25 -14.45
C LEU A 88 2.89 -0.22 -15.87
N VAL A 89 3.81 0.69 -16.15
CA VAL A 89 4.50 0.75 -17.44
C VAL A 89 6.00 0.67 -17.20
N GLU A 90 6.66 -0.34 -17.79
CA GLU A 90 8.10 -0.55 -17.76
C GLU A 90 8.65 -0.51 -19.17
N ASP A 91 9.55 0.44 -19.47
CA ASP A 91 10.13 0.66 -20.81
C ASP A 91 9.08 0.65 -21.95
N GLY A 92 7.91 1.23 -21.69
CA GLY A 92 6.78 1.31 -22.63
C GLY A 92 5.87 0.08 -22.66
N ILE A 93 6.14 -0.97 -21.91
CA ILE A 93 5.26 -2.15 -21.78
C ILE A 93 4.31 -1.96 -20.61
N GLU A 94 3.01 -1.96 -20.91
CA GLU A 94 1.96 -1.82 -19.91
C GLU A 94 1.60 -3.18 -19.29
N MET A 95 1.45 -3.18 -17.97
CA MET A 95 0.98 -4.30 -17.16
C MET A 95 -0.08 -3.81 -16.18
N LEU A 96 -0.79 -4.73 -15.55
CA LEU A 96 -1.86 -4.41 -14.61
C LEU A 96 -1.63 -5.15 -13.28
N THR A 97 -1.91 -4.46 -12.17
CA THR A 97 -2.04 -5.10 -10.86
C THR A 97 -3.36 -4.71 -10.23
N THR A 98 -4.06 -5.65 -9.63
CA THR A 98 -5.26 -5.39 -8.84
C THR A 98 -5.01 -5.71 -7.37
N TYR A 99 -5.47 -4.81 -6.52
CA TYR A 99 -5.45 -4.95 -5.07
C TYR A 99 -6.91 -4.99 -4.62
N THR A 100 -7.39 -6.13 -4.14
CA THR A 100 -8.79 -6.32 -3.76
C THR A 100 -8.90 -6.74 -2.31
N ASP A 101 -9.73 -6.04 -1.54
CA ASP A 101 -10.03 -6.45 -0.16
C ASP A 101 -11.17 -7.48 -0.18
N LYS A 102 -10.87 -8.72 0.18
CA LYS A 102 -11.82 -9.84 0.23
C LYS A 102 -11.99 -10.32 1.66
N GLY A 103 -13.11 -9.96 2.28
CA GLY A 103 -13.42 -10.42 3.65
C GLY A 103 -12.45 -9.94 4.73
N GLY A 104 -11.78 -8.80 4.51
CA GLY A 104 -10.80 -8.23 5.43
C GLY A 104 -9.36 -8.67 5.16
N GLU A 105 -9.13 -9.39 4.05
CA GLU A 105 -7.79 -9.79 3.59
C GLU A 105 -7.47 -9.16 2.24
N LEU A 106 -6.26 -8.65 2.09
CA LEU A 106 -5.77 -8.10 0.83
C LEU A 106 -5.32 -9.25 -0.09
N VAL A 107 -5.93 -9.32 -1.27
CA VAL A 107 -5.49 -10.20 -2.37
C VAL A 107 -4.92 -9.32 -3.47
N VAL A 108 -3.74 -9.65 -3.95
CA VAL A 108 -3.06 -8.93 -5.04
C VAL A 108 -2.91 -9.87 -6.23
N THR A 109 -3.33 -9.43 -7.41
CA THR A 109 -3.13 -10.18 -8.67
C THR A 109 -2.38 -9.29 -9.65
N HIS A 110 -1.27 -9.80 -10.18
CA HIS A 110 -0.45 -9.08 -11.16
C HIS A 110 -0.56 -9.76 -12.52
N TYR A 111 -0.90 -9.00 -13.55
CA TYR A 111 -1.01 -9.45 -14.95
C TYR A 111 0.29 -9.07 -15.66
N CYS A 112 1.20 -10.02 -15.72
CA CYS A 112 2.59 -9.81 -16.09
C CYS A 112 2.84 -9.94 -17.59
N SER A 113 3.75 -9.12 -18.12
CA SER A 113 4.24 -9.25 -19.52
C SER A 113 5.00 -10.57 -19.78
N LEU A 114 5.35 -11.30 -18.72
CA LEU A 114 5.91 -12.65 -18.81
C LEU A 114 4.86 -13.71 -19.21
N GLY A 115 3.59 -13.33 -19.36
CA GLY A 115 2.49 -14.24 -19.72
C GLY A 115 1.93 -15.02 -18.52
N THR A 116 2.28 -14.64 -17.30
CA THR A 116 1.79 -15.25 -16.05
C THR A 116 0.96 -14.26 -15.24
N GLU A 117 0.14 -14.79 -14.33
CA GLU A 117 -0.86 -14.05 -13.56
C GLU A 117 -0.73 -14.40 -12.06
N PRO A 118 0.42 -14.07 -11.43
CA PRO A 118 0.67 -14.43 -10.04
C PRO A 118 -0.31 -13.73 -9.08
N ILE A 119 -0.80 -14.52 -8.13
CA ILE A 119 -1.64 -14.10 -7.01
C ILE A 119 -0.76 -14.07 -5.75
N PHE A 120 -0.89 -13.00 -4.97
CA PHE A 120 -0.06 -12.79 -3.79
C PHE A 120 -0.91 -12.62 -2.54
N GLU A 121 -0.34 -13.01 -1.42
CA GLU A 121 -0.79 -12.73 -0.06
C GLU A 121 0.15 -11.72 0.64
N VAL A 122 -0.35 -11.09 1.70
CA VAL A 122 0.47 -10.18 2.51
C VAL A 122 1.48 -10.99 3.33
N ALA A 123 2.78 -10.70 3.13
CA ALA A 123 3.85 -11.31 3.89
C ALA A 123 4.27 -10.45 5.09
N GLU A 124 4.46 -9.15 4.86
CA GLU A 124 4.89 -8.20 5.88
C GLU A 124 4.22 -6.84 5.65
N MET A 125 3.89 -6.15 6.74
CA MET A 125 3.32 -4.81 6.70
C MET A 125 3.78 -4.01 7.91
N SER A 126 4.10 -2.75 7.66
CA SER A 126 4.31 -1.73 8.68
C SER A 126 3.79 -0.39 8.16
N ASP A 127 3.84 0.67 8.97
CA ASP A 127 3.49 2.01 8.50
C ASP A 127 4.49 2.45 7.41
N GLY A 128 3.96 2.76 6.23
CA GLY A 128 4.76 3.15 5.07
C GLY A 128 5.43 2.00 4.31
N ALA A 129 5.21 0.73 4.67
CA ALA A 129 5.79 -0.41 3.96
C ALA A 129 4.83 -1.59 3.84
N LEU A 130 4.83 -2.23 2.67
CA LEU A 130 4.06 -3.44 2.37
C LEU A 130 4.90 -4.39 1.53
N THR A 131 4.94 -5.66 1.95
CA THR A 131 5.51 -6.77 1.18
C THR A 131 4.43 -7.79 0.91
N VAL A 132 4.29 -8.21 -0.34
CA VAL A 132 3.43 -9.33 -0.74
C VAL A 132 4.28 -10.42 -1.36
N ARG A 133 3.96 -11.68 -1.08
CA ARG A 133 4.60 -12.88 -1.63
C ARG A 133 3.60 -13.72 -2.40
N LEU A 134 4.12 -14.48 -3.34
CA LEU A 134 3.35 -15.46 -4.09
C LEU A 134 2.58 -16.38 -3.12
N ASP A 135 1.27 -16.45 -3.27
CA ASP A 135 0.44 -17.43 -2.57
C ASP A 135 0.61 -18.80 -3.27
N GLU A 136 1.40 -19.70 -2.67
CA GLU A 136 1.69 -21.01 -3.25
C GLU A 136 0.44 -21.89 -3.45
N LYS A 137 -0.64 -21.61 -2.71
CA LYS A 137 -1.90 -22.37 -2.83
C LYS A 137 -2.78 -21.86 -3.96
N ALA A 138 -2.70 -20.56 -4.26
CA ALA A 138 -3.49 -19.92 -5.31
C ALA A 138 -2.83 -20.01 -6.69
N ASN A 139 -1.54 -20.37 -6.75
CA ASN A 139 -0.76 -20.44 -7.99
C ASN A 139 -0.32 -21.87 -8.31
N ASN A 140 -0.07 -22.13 -9.61
CA ASN A 140 0.37 -23.41 -10.11
C ASN A 140 1.47 -23.24 -11.16
N PHE A 141 2.55 -22.52 -10.79
CA PHE A 141 3.69 -22.29 -11.66
C PHE A 141 4.73 -23.40 -11.56
N HIS A 142 5.38 -23.71 -12.68
CA HIS A 142 6.47 -24.66 -12.77
C HIS A 142 7.80 -23.95 -12.89
N ALA A 143 8.61 -23.98 -11.85
CA ALA A 143 9.89 -23.29 -11.78
C ALA A 143 10.88 -23.65 -12.90
N GLY A 144 10.70 -24.80 -13.57
CA GLY A 144 11.57 -25.24 -14.65
C GLY A 144 11.30 -24.60 -16.02
N HIS A 145 10.14 -23.94 -16.21
CA HIS A 145 9.77 -23.35 -17.51
C HIS A 145 8.86 -22.13 -17.44
N ASP A 146 8.31 -21.78 -16.26
CA ASP A 146 7.52 -20.57 -16.10
C ASP A 146 8.39 -19.44 -15.54
N SER A 147 8.15 -18.21 -16.01
CA SER A 147 8.72 -17.00 -15.42
C SER A 147 7.61 -16.20 -14.76
N TYR A 148 7.79 -15.83 -13.49
CA TYR A 148 6.75 -15.17 -12.69
C TYR A 148 7.35 -14.34 -11.55
N VAL A 149 6.60 -13.32 -11.13
CA VAL A 149 6.96 -12.51 -9.95
C VAL A 149 6.67 -13.33 -8.68
N THR A 150 7.64 -13.36 -7.77
CA THR A 150 7.55 -14.11 -6.50
C THR A 150 7.33 -13.23 -5.29
N GLU A 151 7.77 -11.97 -5.33
CA GLU A 151 7.64 -11.00 -4.25
C GLU A 151 7.59 -9.57 -4.83
N MET A 152 6.76 -8.74 -4.24
CA MET A 152 6.77 -7.29 -4.48
C MET A 152 6.79 -6.57 -3.14
N LYS A 153 7.62 -5.52 -3.03
CA LYS A 153 7.76 -4.70 -1.84
C LYS A 153 7.73 -3.23 -2.19
N TRP A 154 7.01 -2.47 -1.40
CA TRP A 154 6.94 -1.01 -1.49
C TRP A 154 7.30 -0.40 -0.15
N VAL A 155 8.14 0.62 -0.17
CA VAL A 155 8.55 1.36 1.03
C VAL A 155 8.54 2.85 0.71
N PHE A 156 7.78 3.64 1.46
CA PHE A 156 7.89 5.09 1.41
C PHE A 156 9.22 5.54 2.00
N ASP A 157 9.81 6.58 1.43
CA ASP A 157 10.95 7.24 2.04
C ASP A 157 10.55 7.84 3.41
N ALA A 158 11.41 7.70 4.42
CA ALA A 158 11.11 8.13 5.78
C ALA A 158 11.01 9.66 5.92
N ASP A 159 11.70 10.39 5.06
CA ASP A 159 11.80 11.84 5.09
C ASP A 159 10.90 12.54 4.05
N ASP A 160 10.49 11.80 2.99
CA ASP A 160 9.64 12.33 1.91
C ASP A 160 8.54 11.34 1.48
N PRO A 161 7.28 11.56 1.86
CA PRO A 161 6.16 10.69 1.47
C PRO A 161 5.83 10.71 -0.04
N ASN A 162 6.49 11.58 -0.82
CA ASN A 162 6.40 11.62 -2.28
C ASN A 162 7.49 10.79 -2.96
N VAL A 163 8.31 10.10 -2.19
CA VAL A 163 9.31 9.15 -2.70
C VAL A 163 8.93 7.74 -2.27
N LEU A 164 8.89 6.82 -3.23
CA LEU A 164 8.54 5.41 -3.04
C LEU A 164 9.64 4.53 -3.64
N VAL A 165 10.09 3.55 -2.88
CA VAL A 165 10.95 2.48 -3.35
C VAL A 165 10.10 1.24 -3.61
N ASN A 166 10.23 0.65 -4.79
CA ASN A 166 9.66 -0.64 -5.14
C ASN A 166 10.79 -1.63 -5.44
N THR A 167 10.67 -2.84 -4.90
CA THR A 167 11.50 -3.98 -5.28
C THR A 167 10.61 -5.13 -5.72
N GLY A 168 11.01 -5.81 -6.80
CA GLY A 168 10.33 -6.99 -7.32
C GLY A 168 11.31 -8.15 -7.43
N LYS A 169 10.95 -9.34 -6.90
CA LYS A 169 11.70 -10.58 -7.15
C LYS A 169 10.97 -11.39 -8.20
N ILE A 170 11.70 -11.82 -9.20
CA ILE A 170 11.17 -12.55 -10.35
C ILE A 170 11.92 -13.87 -10.45
N HIS A 171 11.17 -14.97 -10.53
CA HIS A 171 11.70 -16.26 -10.97
C HIS A 171 11.78 -16.26 -12.49
N MET A 172 12.96 -16.48 -13.04
CA MET A 172 13.21 -16.49 -14.48
C MET A 172 14.31 -17.49 -14.83
N GLU A 173 14.00 -18.43 -15.71
CA GLU A 173 14.97 -19.45 -16.19
C GLU A 173 15.67 -20.24 -15.07
N GLY A 174 14.96 -20.50 -13.96
CA GLY A 174 15.49 -21.23 -12.82
C GLY A 174 16.26 -20.39 -11.79
N GLU A 175 16.41 -19.11 -12.03
CA GLU A 175 17.06 -18.15 -11.13
C GLU A 175 16.07 -17.15 -10.56
N VAL A 176 16.39 -16.54 -9.42
CA VAL A 176 15.64 -15.41 -8.86
C VAL A 176 16.45 -14.14 -9.09
N VAL A 177 15.87 -13.21 -9.86
CA VAL A 177 16.41 -11.89 -10.10
C VAL A 177 15.62 -10.84 -9.32
N GLU A 178 16.27 -9.73 -8.97
CA GLU A 178 15.63 -8.63 -8.23
C GLU A 178 15.74 -7.32 -9.00
N ASN A 179 14.62 -6.65 -9.20
CA ASN A 179 14.53 -5.32 -9.76
C ASN A 179 14.30 -4.29 -8.65
N TYR A 180 14.87 -3.10 -8.80
CA TYR A 180 14.76 -2.00 -7.86
C TYR A 180 14.34 -0.73 -8.58
N ALA A 181 13.24 -0.12 -8.15
CA ALA A 181 12.78 1.15 -8.67
C ALA A 181 12.72 2.21 -7.57
N LYS A 182 13.15 3.43 -7.90
CA LYS A 182 12.90 4.62 -7.08
C LYS A 182 11.96 5.54 -7.86
N LEU A 183 10.84 5.87 -7.23
CA LEU A 183 9.72 6.57 -7.82
C LEU A 183 9.45 7.87 -7.06
N THR A 184 9.00 8.89 -7.79
CA THR A 184 8.53 10.15 -7.22
C THR A 184 7.07 10.36 -7.63
N ARG A 185 6.26 10.86 -6.71
CA ARG A 185 4.85 11.19 -6.99
C ARG A 185 4.77 12.33 -7.99
N VAL A 186 3.91 12.18 -9.00
CA VAL A 186 3.61 13.19 -10.02
C VAL A 186 2.24 13.78 -9.74
N ASN A 187 2.13 15.11 -9.78
CA ASN A 187 0.87 15.86 -9.59
C ASN A 187 0.12 16.05 -10.92
#